data_50192c5aa7a41c1ab31fa2083d13a164
#
_entry.id   50192c5aa7a41c1ab31fa2083d13a164
#
_cell.length_a   1.000
_cell.length_b   1.000
_cell.length_c   1.000
_cell.angle_alpha   90.00
_cell.angle_beta   90.00
_cell.angle_gamma   90.00
#
_symmetry.space_group_name_H-M   'P 1'
#
loop_
_entity.id
_entity.type
_entity.pdbx_description
1 polymer ?
#
loop_
_entity_poly.entity_id
_entity_poly.type
_entity_poly.pdbx_seq_one_letter_code
_entity_poly.pdbx_strand_id
1 'polypeptide(L)'
;SINSVNVDATYETNENYVEYTNTLFGTNVDEGSTSAGPSLPNGSIHPSPETTPPDNGGYHRGNPVVGFGQLYTQGSGGTKSYGNFLLSPQTGEIKTSDRDHASSISEEKGQANYYTVKLDKYDIKAEVTPNQHSAIYRFTYPENADSSLLIDVSRKIGGEVALKSGSVNVDKENKMITGGGTFGKNWNPSDW
;
A
#
# COMPACT_ATOMS: atom_id res chain seq x y z
N SER A 1 -5.27 -30.51 48.50
CA SER A 1 -5.94 -30.35 47.18
C SER A 1 -6.39 -28.92 47.01
N ILE A 2 -5.90 -28.28 45.96
CA ILE A 2 -6.35 -26.92 45.55
C ILE A 2 -7.64 -27.15 44.77
N ASN A 3 -8.78 -26.72 45.30
CA ASN A 3 -10.08 -27.04 44.73
C ASN A 3 -10.56 -26.06 43.65
N SER A 4 -10.10 -24.85 43.60
CA SER A 4 -10.26 -23.91 42.50
C SER A 4 -9.45 -22.63 42.76
N VAL A 5 -8.99 -22.00 41.74
CA VAL A 5 -8.49 -20.60 41.74
C VAL A 5 -9.43 -19.81 40.84
N ASN A 6 -10.25 -18.95 41.43
CA ASN A 6 -11.00 -17.96 40.68
C ASN A 6 -10.07 -16.77 40.47
N VAL A 7 -9.79 -16.46 39.22
CA VAL A 7 -9.15 -15.21 38.81
C VAL A 7 -10.22 -14.36 38.18
N ASP A 8 -10.79 -13.42 38.94
CA ASP A 8 -11.61 -12.36 38.45
C ASP A 8 -10.66 -11.25 37.91
N ALA A 9 -10.32 -11.35 36.66
CA ALA A 9 -9.64 -10.29 35.94
C ALA A 9 -10.68 -9.48 35.16
N THR A 10 -11.21 -8.43 35.76
CA THR A 10 -11.93 -7.40 35.02
C THR A 10 -10.89 -6.49 34.36
N TYR A 11 -10.65 -6.70 33.08
CA TYR A 11 -9.88 -5.77 32.25
C TYR A 11 -10.84 -4.70 31.72
N GLU A 12 -10.95 -3.58 32.38
CA GLU A 12 -11.46 -2.36 31.76
C GLU A 12 -10.28 -1.64 31.13
N THR A 13 -9.97 -1.93 29.87
CA THR A 13 -9.03 -1.12 29.12
C THR A 13 -9.81 -0.17 28.21
N ASN A 14 -9.92 1.08 28.61
CA ASN A 14 -10.31 2.18 27.72
C ASN A 14 -9.15 2.64 26.81
N GLU A 15 -8.05 1.91 26.79
CA GLU A 15 -6.86 2.25 25.99
C GLU A 15 -6.97 1.71 24.58
N ASN A 16 -6.81 2.58 23.59
CA ASN A 16 -6.72 2.20 22.19
C ASN A 16 -5.27 1.81 21.84
N TYR A 17 -4.90 0.57 22.08
CA TYR A 17 -3.54 0.08 21.82
C TYR A 17 -3.07 0.21 20.37
N VAL A 18 -3.97 0.40 19.41
CA VAL A 18 -3.63 0.65 18.01
C VAL A 18 -2.81 1.93 17.84
N GLU A 19 -3.02 2.92 18.71
CA GLU A 19 -2.28 4.19 18.68
C GLU A 19 -0.79 4.04 18.99
N TYR A 20 -0.40 2.96 19.68
CA TYR A 20 0.99 2.65 19.98
C TYR A 20 1.69 1.85 18.88
N THR A 21 0.97 1.42 17.84
CA THR A 21 1.55 0.69 16.73
C THR A 21 2.26 1.64 15.76
N ASN A 22 3.35 1.17 15.17
CA ASN A 22 4.09 1.92 14.16
C ASN A 22 4.55 0.98 13.04
N THR A 23 3.87 1.03 11.89
CA THR A 23 4.19 0.18 10.73
C THR A 23 5.43 0.64 9.97
N LEU A 24 5.96 1.83 10.29
CA LEU A 24 7.21 2.33 9.69
C LEU A 24 8.45 1.71 10.34
N PHE A 25 8.27 0.96 11.42
CA PHE A 25 9.37 0.28 12.09
C PHE A 25 9.93 -0.82 11.17
N GLY A 26 11.25 -0.79 10.93
CA GLY A 26 11.92 -1.77 10.05
C GLY A 26 11.88 -1.45 8.55
N THR A 27 11.33 -0.30 8.14
CA THR A 27 11.23 0.10 6.72
C THR A 27 12.42 0.88 6.17
N ASN A 28 13.48 1.04 6.93
CA ASN A 28 14.68 1.82 6.56
C ASN A 28 15.96 0.97 6.57
N VAL A 29 15.83 -0.32 6.42
CA VAL A 29 16.96 -1.26 6.34
C VAL A 29 17.16 -1.67 4.89
N ASP A 30 18.41 -1.88 4.49
CA ASP A 30 18.74 -2.41 3.18
C ASP A 30 18.05 -3.76 2.97
N GLU A 31 17.46 -3.95 1.79
CA GLU A 31 16.65 -5.12 1.45
C GLU A 31 15.42 -5.33 2.37
N GLY A 32 14.85 -4.25 2.90
CA GLY A 32 13.69 -4.29 3.77
C GLY A 32 12.49 -5.00 3.14
N SER A 33 11.90 -5.93 3.89
CA SER A 33 10.75 -6.72 3.44
C SER A 33 9.45 -6.30 4.09
N THR A 34 9.47 -5.19 4.83
CA THR A 34 8.29 -4.63 5.50
C THR A 34 7.64 -3.55 4.64
N SER A 35 6.34 -3.67 4.44
CA SER A 35 5.54 -2.57 3.88
C SER A 35 5.21 -1.54 4.96
N ALA A 36 5.04 -0.28 4.57
CA ALA A 36 4.73 0.81 5.50
C ALA A 36 3.23 0.89 5.84
N GLY A 37 2.40 0.26 5.05
CA GLY A 37 0.95 0.37 5.17
C GLY A 37 0.34 -0.52 6.24
N PRO A 38 -0.95 -0.31 6.52
CA PRO A 38 -1.69 -1.06 7.52
C PRO A 38 -2.07 -2.46 7.03
N SER A 39 -2.25 -3.40 7.95
CA SER A 39 -2.77 -4.73 7.65
C SER A 39 -3.55 -5.29 8.81
N LEU A 40 -4.63 -6.03 8.52
CA LEU A 40 -5.41 -6.70 9.54
C LEU A 40 -4.88 -8.12 9.79
N PRO A 41 -5.02 -8.64 11.01
CA PRO A 41 -4.77 -10.04 11.29
C PRO A 41 -5.62 -10.93 10.36
N ASN A 42 -4.98 -11.88 9.69
CA ASN A 42 -5.62 -12.78 8.73
C ASN A 42 -6.25 -12.09 7.49
N GLY A 43 -5.90 -10.84 7.22
CA GLY A 43 -6.28 -10.17 5.98
C GLY A 43 -5.50 -10.73 4.79
N SER A 44 -6.13 -10.75 3.61
CA SER A 44 -5.50 -11.19 2.35
C SER A 44 -4.83 -10.06 1.58
N ILE A 45 -4.95 -8.83 2.06
CA ILE A 45 -4.33 -7.65 1.44
C ILE A 45 -3.38 -6.94 2.40
N HIS A 46 -2.37 -6.32 1.83
CA HIS A 46 -1.38 -5.50 2.53
C HIS A 46 -1.19 -4.19 1.76
N PRO A 47 -2.16 -3.24 1.86
CA PRO A 47 -2.07 -1.98 1.15
C PRO A 47 -0.91 -1.15 1.69
N SER A 48 -0.13 -0.56 0.81
CA SER A 48 1.06 0.21 1.18
C SER A 48 1.40 1.26 0.14
N PRO A 49 2.07 2.35 0.52
CA PRO A 49 2.78 3.16 -0.44
C PRO A 49 3.90 2.34 -1.10
N GLU A 50 4.22 2.69 -2.33
CA GLU A 50 5.37 2.19 -3.07
C GLU A 50 6.34 3.33 -3.36
N THR A 51 7.64 3.08 -3.22
CA THR A 51 8.69 4.08 -3.42
C THR A 51 9.55 3.77 -4.65
N THR A 52 10.34 4.74 -5.07
CA THR A 52 11.35 4.56 -6.11
C THR A 52 12.72 5.06 -5.64
N PRO A 53 13.77 4.21 -5.63
CA PRO A 53 13.72 2.76 -5.80
C PRO A 53 12.95 2.05 -4.69
N PRO A 54 12.27 0.93 -4.98
CA PRO A 54 11.57 0.13 -3.98
C PRO A 54 12.50 -0.89 -3.34
N ASP A 55 12.22 -1.26 -2.08
CA ASP A 55 12.72 -2.48 -1.46
C ASP A 55 11.83 -3.69 -1.80
N ASN A 56 12.15 -4.84 -1.22
CA ASN A 56 11.40 -6.08 -1.45
C ASN A 56 9.91 -5.98 -1.10
N GLY A 57 9.57 -5.23 -0.06
CA GLY A 57 8.19 -4.92 0.33
C GLY A 57 7.53 -3.76 -0.45
N GLY A 58 8.19 -3.25 -1.48
CA GLY A 58 7.71 -2.12 -2.29
C GLY A 58 8.01 -0.74 -1.70
N TYR A 59 8.44 -0.65 -0.46
CA TYR A 59 8.67 0.61 0.24
C TYR A 59 10.05 0.67 0.87
N HIS A 60 10.74 1.79 0.69
CA HIS A 60 11.95 2.16 1.42
C HIS A 60 11.77 3.55 2.03
N ARG A 61 11.92 3.66 3.34
CA ARG A 61 11.72 4.92 4.07
C ARG A 61 12.73 5.98 3.61
N GLY A 62 12.21 7.15 3.27
CA GLY A 62 13.01 8.28 2.78
C GLY A 62 13.09 8.38 1.25
N ASN A 63 12.68 7.34 0.52
CA ASN A 63 12.57 7.40 -0.93
C ASN A 63 11.25 8.05 -1.37
N PRO A 64 11.21 8.68 -2.56
CA PRO A 64 9.99 9.26 -3.10
C PRO A 64 8.90 8.21 -3.34
N VAL A 65 7.66 8.55 -3.02
CA VAL A 65 6.48 7.70 -3.25
C VAL A 65 5.99 7.86 -4.68
N VAL A 66 5.75 6.74 -5.36
CA VAL A 66 5.19 6.68 -6.72
C VAL A 66 3.69 6.41 -6.75
N GLY A 67 3.15 5.85 -5.67
CA GLY A 67 1.72 5.54 -5.55
C GLY A 67 1.44 4.55 -4.44
N PHE A 68 0.26 3.95 -4.49
CA PHE A 68 -0.26 3.05 -3.47
C PHE A 68 -0.81 1.78 -4.11
N GLY A 69 -0.28 0.64 -3.69
CA GLY A 69 -0.76 -0.67 -4.12
C GLY A 69 -1.54 -1.38 -3.03
N GLN A 70 -2.09 -2.55 -3.34
CA GLN A 70 -2.94 -3.30 -2.41
C GLN A 70 -2.31 -4.59 -1.88
N LEU A 71 -1.27 -5.09 -2.52
CA LEU A 71 -0.67 -6.37 -2.15
C LEU A 71 0.85 -6.29 -2.24
N TYR A 72 1.50 -6.42 -1.11
CA TYR A 72 2.96 -6.51 -1.00
C TYR A 72 3.36 -7.67 -0.11
N THR A 73 4.53 -8.26 -0.37
CA THR A 73 5.10 -9.25 0.55
C THR A 73 5.56 -8.59 1.83
N GLN A 74 5.40 -9.30 2.94
CA GLN A 74 5.80 -8.82 4.26
C GLN A 74 6.66 -9.84 5.00
N GLY A 75 7.70 -9.34 5.65
CA GLY A 75 8.39 -10.02 6.75
C GLY A 75 9.22 -11.25 6.42
N SER A 76 9.36 -11.65 5.17
CA SER A 76 9.99 -12.93 4.81
C SER A 76 11.22 -12.83 3.91
N GLY A 77 11.80 -11.64 3.73
CA GLY A 77 12.88 -11.46 2.76
C GLY A 77 12.41 -11.72 1.32
N GLY A 78 11.11 -11.53 1.07
CA GLY A 78 10.48 -11.81 -0.22
C GLY A 78 11.07 -10.99 -1.36
N THR A 79 10.77 -11.41 -2.55
CA THR A 79 11.17 -10.72 -3.78
C THR A 79 10.14 -9.65 -4.14
N LYS A 80 10.52 -8.72 -4.99
CA LYS A 80 9.66 -7.66 -5.57
C LYS A 80 8.60 -8.25 -6.51
N SER A 81 7.65 -9.03 -5.95
CA SER A 81 6.80 -9.94 -6.74
C SER A 81 5.37 -9.44 -6.94
N TYR A 82 4.87 -8.64 -6.03
CA TYR A 82 3.48 -8.18 -6.00
C TYR A 82 3.40 -6.67 -6.24
N GLY A 83 2.24 -6.05 -6.03
CA GLY A 83 2.04 -4.62 -6.30
C GLY A 83 1.68 -4.35 -7.76
N ASN A 84 0.91 -5.25 -8.38
CA ASN A 84 0.59 -5.21 -9.81
C ASN A 84 -0.39 -4.10 -10.21
N PHE A 85 -1.04 -3.47 -9.24
CA PHE A 85 -1.94 -2.34 -9.42
C PHE A 85 -1.47 -1.18 -8.55
N LEU A 86 -1.25 -0.03 -9.16
CA LEU A 86 -0.80 1.14 -8.44
C LEU A 86 -1.76 2.32 -8.66
N LEU A 87 -2.15 2.96 -7.57
CA LEU A 87 -2.95 4.18 -7.55
C LEU A 87 -2.02 5.38 -7.35
N SER A 88 -1.90 6.25 -8.35
CA SER A 88 -1.04 7.44 -8.27
C SER A 88 -1.87 8.71 -8.42
N PRO A 89 -2.28 9.35 -7.31
CA PRO A 89 -2.98 10.62 -7.35
C PRO A 89 -2.04 11.74 -7.78
N GLN A 90 -2.48 12.62 -8.66
CA GLN A 90 -1.69 13.70 -9.23
C GLN A 90 -2.52 14.98 -9.39
N THR A 91 -1.85 16.13 -9.45
CA THR A 91 -2.44 17.40 -9.85
C THR A 91 -1.73 17.92 -11.11
N GLY A 92 -2.47 18.59 -11.98
CA GLY A 92 -1.97 19.13 -13.24
C GLY A 92 -1.77 18.06 -14.31
N GLU A 93 -0.73 18.18 -15.11
CA GLU A 93 -0.46 17.24 -16.20
C GLU A 93 -0.15 15.82 -15.68
N ILE A 94 -0.87 14.83 -16.21
CA ILE A 94 -0.68 13.42 -15.84
C ILE A 94 0.68 12.91 -16.32
N LYS A 95 1.46 12.39 -15.39
CA LYS A 95 2.74 11.73 -15.66
C LYS A 95 2.59 10.23 -15.44
N THR A 96 3.12 9.42 -16.34
CA THR A 96 2.96 7.97 -16.32
C THR A 96 4.22 7.21 -15.93
N SER A 97 5.40 7.85 -15.99
CA SER A 97 6.63 7.20 -15.54
C SER A 97 6.89 7.46 -14.06
N ASP A 98 7.39 6.46 -13.35
CA ASP A 98 7.73 6.55 -11.92
C ASP A 98 8.61 7.75 -11.62
N ARG A 99 9.65 7.96 -12.43
CA ARG A 99 10.58 9.07 -12.28
C ARG A 99 9.88 10.42 -12.32
N ASP A 100 8.88 10.56 -13.19
CA ASP A 100 8.24 11.84 -13.45
C ASP A 100 7.11 12.13 -12.47
N HIS A 101 6.45 11.10 -11.92
CA HIS A 101 5.37 11.30 -10.96
C HIS A 101 5.75 11.07 -9.50
N ALA A 102 6.91 10.51 -9.21
CA ALA A 102 7.36 10.34 -7.83
C ALA A 102 7.33 11.66 -7.04
N SER A 103 6.89 11.58 -5.80
CA SER A 103 6.77 12.70 -4.88
C SER A 103 7.60 12.48 -3.63
N SER A 104 8.33 13.50 -3.18
CA SER A 104 8.74 13.57 -1.78
C SER A 104 7.52 13.56 -0.87
N ILE A 105 7.73 13.15 0.38
CA ILE A 105 6.64 12.98 1.33
C ILE A 105 6.93 13.69 2.64
N SER A 106 5.86 14.09 3.31
CA SER A 106 5.87 14.63 4.66
C SER A 106 4.66 14.14 5.45
N GLU A 107 4.60 14.46 6.73
CA GLU A 107 3.47 14.12 7.62
C GLU A 107 3.12 12.63 7.62
N GLU A 108 4.11 11.77 7.43
CA GLU A 108 3.89 10.32 7.35
C GLU A 108 3.59 9.70 8.71
N LYS A 109 2.51 8.92 8.77
CA LYS A 109 2.13 8.15 9.94
C LYS A 109 1.57 6.79 9.52
N GLY A 110 2.12 5.73 10.11
CA GLY A 110 1.67 4.36 9.89
C GLY A 110 1.24 3.70 11.21
N GLN A 111 0.05 3.12 11.23
CA GLN A 111 -0.53 2.35 12.33
C GLN A 111 -1.06 1.02 11.80
N ALA A 112 -1.38 0.08 12.68
CA ALA A 112 -1.86 -1.26 12.27
C ALA A 112 -3.11 -1.22 11.37
N ASN A 113 -3.99 -0.25 11.56
CA ASN A 113 -5.27 -0.12 10.85
C ASN A 113 -5.37 1.12 9.95
N TYR A 114 -4.35 1.97 9.91
CA TYR A 114 -4.42 3.24 9.21
C TYR A 114 -3.04 3.73 8.79
N TYR A 115 -2.96 4.27 7.60
CA TYR A 115 -1.77 4.96 7.09
C TYR A 115 -2.16 6.30 6.50
N THR A 116 -1.33 7.31 6.70
CA THR A 116 -1.48 8.62 6.07
C THR A 116 -0.13 9.23 5.74
N VAL A 117 -0.13 10.02 4.66
CA VAL A 117 1.06 10.73 4.19
C VAL A 117 0.65 11.92 3.33
N LYS A 118 1.47 12.95 3.30
CA LYS A 118 1.35 14.05 2.34
C LYS A 118 2.33 13.84 1.18
N LEU A 119 1.81 13.89 -0.05
CA LEU A 119 2.58 13.91 -1.27
C LEU A 119 2.92 15.38 -1.61
N ASP A 120 4.16 15.78 -1.30
CA ASP A 120 4.55 17.20 -1.32
C ASP A 120 4.50 17.82 -2.71
N LYS A 121 4.87 17.05 -3.74
CA LYS A 121 4.85 17.50 -5.14
C LYS A 121 3.48 17.95 -5.62
N TYR A 122 2.44 17.32 -5.10
CA TYR A 122 1.06 17.51 -5.56
C TYR A 122 0.17 18.19 -4.52
N ASP A 123 0.70 18.43 -3.33
CA ASP A 123 -0.05 18.91 -2.15
C ASP A 123 -1.29 18.03 -1.86
N ILE A 124 -1.13 16.71 -2.01
CA ILE A 124 -2.19 15.73 -1.81
C ILE A 124 -1.98 15.00 -0.49
N LYS A 125 -3.01 14.94 0.36
CA LYS A 125 -3.05 14.02 1.48
C LYS A 125 -3.61 12.68 1.04
N ALA A 126 -2.84 11.61 1.24
CA ALA A 126 -3.25 10.24 1.00
C ALA A 126 -3.50 9.52 2.33
N GLU A 127 -4.58 8.75 2.39
CA GLU A 127 -4.98 7.97 3.55
C GLU A 127 -5.45 6.59 3.09
N VAL A 128 -5.13 5.55 3.86
CA VAL A 128 -5.60 4.19 3.59
C VAL A 128 -5.95 3.46 4.87
N THR A 129 -7.05 2.72 4.82
CA THR A 129 -7.47 1.77 5.86
C THR A 129 -7.83 0.43 5.23
N PRO A 130 -7.38 -0.70 5.79
CA PRO A 130 -7.66 -2.02 5.25
C PRO A 130 -8.97 -2.61 5.80
N ASN A 131 -9.53 -3.53 5.02
CA ASN A 131 -10.44 -4.57 5.49
C ASN A 131 -9.77 -5.93 5.22
N GLN A 132 -10.43 -7.04 5.49
CA GLN A 132 -9.86 -8.38 5.30
C GLN A 132 -9.45 -8.66 3.84
N HIS A 133 -10.21 -8.17 2.87
CA HIS A 133 -10.03 -8.45 1.43
C HIS A 133 -10.06 -7.20 0.55
N SER A 134 -10.09 -6.02 1.14
CA SER A 134 -10.18 -4.74 0.42
C SER A 134 -9.53 -3.61 1.21
N ALA A 135 -9.31 -2.48 0.56
CA ALA A 135 -8.89 -1.25 1.23
C ALA A 135 -9.71 -0.06 0.76
N ILE A 136 -9.84 0.93 1.62
CA ILE A 136 -10.38 2.23 1.27
C ILE A 136 -9.23 3.21 1.22
N TYR A 137 -9.12 3.91 0.09
CA TYR A 137 -8.19 5.01 -0.11
C TYR A 137 -8.96 6.32 -0.14
N ARG A 138 -8.40 7.35 0.50
CA ARG A 138 -8.89 8.71 0.40
C ARG A 138 -7.75 9.62 -0.02
N PHE A 139 -7.92 10.29 -1.16
CA PHE A 139 -7.00 11.30 -1.64
C PHE A 139 -7.66 12.67 -1.54
N THR A 140 -7.10 13.54 -0.71
CA THR A 140 -7.58 14.92 -0.55
C THR A 140 -6.67 15.82 -1.38
N TYR A 141 -7.24 16.39 -2.42
CA TYR A 141 -6.57 17.29 -3.35
C TYR A 141 -6.70 18.74 -2.88
N PRO A 142 -5.76 19.64 -3.28
CA PRO A 142 -5.92 21.05 -3.04
C PRO A 142 -7.15 21.61 -3.79
N GLU A 143 -7.75 22.67 -3.24
CA GLU A 143 -8.89 23.33 -3.88
C GLU A 143 -8.52 23.83 -5.28
N ASN A 144 -9.47 23.69 -6.22
CA ASN A 144 -9.35 24.12 -7.60
C ASN A 144 -8.17 23.51 -8.39
N ALA A 145 -7.57 22.43 -7.90
CA ALA A 145 -6.55 21.71 -8.65
C ALA A 145 -7.18 20.89 -9.78
N ASP A 146 -6.46 20.80 -10.88
CA ASP A 146 -6.76 19.83 -11.95
C ASP A 146 -6.34 18.43 -11.44
N SER A 147 -7.29 17.71 -10.86
CA SER A 147 -7.08 16.50 -10.08
C SER A 147 -7.25 15.25 -10.92
N SER A 148 -6.33 14.33 -10.82
CA SER A 148 -6.38 13.06 -11.52
C SER A 148 -5.92 11.89 -10.64
N LEU A 149 -6.37 10.68 -10.99
CA LEU A 149 -5.89 9.43 -10.42
C LEU A 149 -5.43 8.53 -11.56
N LEU A 150 -4.12 8.31 -11.66
CA LEU A 150 -3.56 7.31 -12.56
C LEU A 150 -3.70 5.93 -11.89
N ILE A 151 -4.29 4.98 -12.61
CA ILE A 151 -4.37 3.57 -12.20
C ILE A 151 -3.48 2.77 -13.13
N ASP A 152 -2.30 2.38 -12.68
CA ASP A 152 -1.40 1.51 -13.43
C ASP A 152 -1.79 0.05 -13.15
N VAL A 153 -2.31 -0.61 -14.17
CA VAL A 153 -2.76 -2.02 -14.14
C VAL A 153 -1.70 -2.99 -14.67
N SER A 154 -0.56 -2.46 -15.07
CA SER A 154 0.57 -3.23 -15.60
C SER A 154 1.81 -3.16 -14.71
N ARG A 155 1.62 -2.69 -13.49
CA ARG A 155 2.69 -2.41 -12.54
C ARG A 155 3.60 -3.61 -12.30
N LYS A 156 4.87 -3.31 -12.21
CA LYS A 156 5.89 -4.30 -11.96
C LYS A 156 6.93 -3.72 -10.99
N ILE A 157 6.92 -4.18 -9.75
CA ILE A 157 7.87 -3.73 -8.74
C ILE A 157 9.29 -4.20 -9.14
N GLY A 158 10.22 -3.24 -9.21
CA GLY A 158 11.64 -3.53 -9.46
C GLY A 158 11.95 -4.23 -10.78
N GLY A 159 10.99 -4.37 -11.66
CA GLY A 159 11.23 -4.87 -12.99
C GLY A 159 11.15 -6.38 -13.18
N GLU A 160 10.80 -7.16 -12.17
CA GLU A 160 10.96 -8.63 -12.23
C GLU A 160 9.75 -9.40 -12.76
N VAL A 161 8.53 -8.92 -12.52
CA VAL A 161 7.30 -9.58 -12.95
C VAL A 161 6.57 -8.72 -13.96
N ALA A 162 6.43 -9.19 -15.19
CA ALA A 162 5.80 -8.46 -16.27
C ALA A 162 4.37 -8.93 -16.52
N LEU A 163 3.47 -7.98 -16.80
CA LEU A 163 2.15 -8.30 -17.36
C LEU A 163 2.33 -8.98 -18.72
N LYS A 164 1.75 -10.18 -18.89
CA LYS A 164 1.74 -10.93 -20.15
C LYS A 164 0.49 -10.66 -20.97
N SER A 165 -0.64 -10.57 -20.29
CA SER A 165 -1.93 -10.25 -20.90
C SER A 165 -2.85 -9.67 -19.84
N GLY A 166 -3.78 -8.85 -20.27
CA GLY A 166 -4.75 -8.28 -19.35
C GLY A 166 -5.89 -7.56 -20.05
N SER A 167 -6.91 -7.25 -19.28
CA SER A 167 -8.06 -6.47 -19.73
C SER A 167 -8.49 -5.51 -18.62
N VAL A 168 -8.99 -4.34 -19.03
CA VAL A 168 -9.60 -3.35 -18.13
C VAL A 168 -10.92 -2.95 -18.72
N ASN A 169 -11.96 -2.91 -17.89
CA ASN A 169 -13.28 -2.39 -18.24
C ASN A 169 -13.62 -1.21 -17.34
N VAL A 170 -14.04 -0.10 -17.93
CA VAL A 170 -14.45 1.11 -17.22
C VAL A 170 -15.95 1.29 -17.35
N ASP A 171 -16.67 1.06 -16.27
CA ASP A 171 -18.10 1.30 -16.14
C ASP A 171 -18.34 2.69 -15.54
N LYS A 172 -18.60 3.65 -16.39
CA LYS A 172 -18.82 5.04 -15.98
C LYS A 172 -20.13 5.25 -15.23
N GLU A 173 -21.16 4.46 -15.53
CA GLU A 173 -22.47 4.55 -14.92
C GLU A 173 -22.41 4.11 -13.45
N ASN A 174 -21.79 2.97 -13.18
CA ASN A 174 -21.63 2.44 -11.84
C ASN A 174 -20.36 2.94 -11.15
N LYS A 175 -19.56 3.79 -11.80
CA LYS A 175 -18.27 4.31 -11.29
C LYS A 175 -17.32 3.19 -10.84
N MET A 176 -17.23 2.17 -11.67
CA MET A 176 -16.47 0.97 -11.38
C MET A 176 -15.42 0.70 -12.45
N ILE A 177 -14.25 0.26 -12.02
CA ILE A 177 -13.21 -0.25 -12.90
C ILE A 177 -12.96 -1.70 -12.53
N THR A 178 -13.05 -2.58 -13.50
CA THR A 178 -12.77 -4.02 -13.33
C THR A 178 -11.72 -4.47 -14.32
N GLY A 179 -11.03 -5.52 -14.01
CA GLY A 179 -10.02 -6.07 -14.90
C GLY A 179 -9.37 -7.33 -14.34
N GLY A 180 -8.50 -7.89 -15.12
CA GLY A 180 -7.69 -9.02 -14.74
C GLY A 180 -6.48 -9.13 -15.65
N GLY A 181 -5.49 -9.89 -15.23
CA GLY A 181 -4.28 -10.08 -16.01
C GLY A 181 -3.54 -11.35 -15.64
N THR A 182 -2.67 -11.78 -16.53
CA THR A 182 -1.70 -12.84 -16.28
C THR A 182 -0.33 -12.21 -16.18
N PHE A 183 0.33 -12.45 -15.06
CA PHE A 183 1.68 -11.94 -14.81
C PHE A 183 2.71 -13.05 -14.97
N GLY A 184 3.90 -12.67 -15.40
CA GLY A 184 5.01 -13.57 -15.54
C GLY A 184 5.47 -14.12 -14.21
N LYS A 185 6.10 -15.28 -14.28
CA LYS A 185 6.68 -15.97 -13.12
C LYS A 185 7.85 -15.18 -12.52
N ASN A 186 7.92 -15.27 -11.21
CA ASN A 186 9.07 -14.89 -10.44
C ASN A 186 9.65 -16.15 -9.76
N TRP A 187 9.80 -16.16 -8.45
CA TRP A 187 10.16 -17.37 -7.70
C TRP A 187 9.09 -18.49 -7.79
N ASN A 188 7.85 -18.15 -8.10
CA ASN A 188 6.82 -19.13 -8.44
C ASN A 188 7.07 -19.65 -9.87
N PRO A 189 7.15 -20.97 -10.11
CA PRO A 189 7.45 -21.54 -11.41
C PRO A 189 6.33 -21.36 -12.46
N SER A 190 5.15 -20.93 -12.04
CA SER A 190 3.98 -20.72 -12.90
C SER A 190 3.64 -19.25 -13.07
N ASP A 191 3.00 -18.91 -14.19
CA ASP A 191 2.32 -17.64 -14.35
C ASP A 191 1.10 -17.59 -13.41
N TRP A 192 0.66 -16.42 -13.01
CA TRP A 192 -0.43 -16.18 -12.07
C TRP A 192 -1.30 -14.98 -12.45
#